data_42af4ebf9a59309cbb31e9d995d35a1f
#
_entry.id   42af4ebf9a59309cbb31e9d995d35a1f
#
_cell.length_a   1.000
_cell.length_b   1.000
_cell.length_c   1.000
_cell.angle_alpha   90.00
_cell.angle_beta   90.00
_cell.angle_gamma   90.00
#
_symmetry.space_group_name_H-M   'P 1'
#
loop_
_entity.id
_entity.type
_entity.pdbx_description
1 polymer ?
#
loop_
_entity_poly.entity_id
_entity_poly.type
_entity_poly.pdbx_seq_one_letter_code
_entity_poly.pdbx_strand_id
1 'polypeptide(L)'
;MYNEDDLLPISALQHLIFCERQCALIHIEQAWSENLFTAQGRILHDKVHSQTSESRKNVRTEYGMALRSLALGLIGKADVVEFHSREGKWLPFPVEYKRGKSKPDNRDTVQLCAQAMCLEEMLGVLIDQGAIYYGKERHRVAIDFNEDLRRETKETVHRLRCLIESARTPPPVYEVKCDSCSLFEICMPKTMEKHKSVVGYLAENIQ
;
A
#
# COMPACT_ATOMS: atom_id res chain seq x y z
N MET A 1 -21.21 1.05 6.67
CA MET A 1 -20.24 0.16 7.35
C MET A 1 -20.13 -1.10 6.52
N TYR A 2 -18.91 -1.57 6.32
CA TYR A 2 -18.61 -2.82 5.58
C TYR A 2 -18.62 -4.01 6.54
N ASN A 3 -18.88 -5.22 6.01
CA ASN A 3 -18.72 -6.46 6.76
C ASN A 3 -17.24 -6.87 6.76
N GLU A 4 -16.85 -7.77 7.65
CA GLU A 4 -15.46 -8.23 7.74
C GLU A 4 -14.99 -8.97 6.46
N ASP A 5 -15.90 -9.67 5.79
CA ASP A 5 -15.63 -10.38 4.54
C ASP A 5 -15.42 -9.44 3.33
N ASP A 6 -15.85 -8.17 3.45
CA ASP A 6 -15.78 -7.16 2.39
C ASP A 6 -14.54 -6.25 2.51
N LEU A 7 -13.65 -6.51 3.48
CA LEU A 7 -12.51 -5.67 3.74
C LEU A 7 -11.42 -5.84 2.69
N LEU A 8 -10.91 -4.71 2.18
CA LEU A 8 -9.83 -4.68 1.21
C LEU A 8 -8.48 -4.43 1.90
N PRO A 9 -7.37 -5.02 1.42
CA PRO A 9 -6.07 -4.80 2.02
C PRO A 9 -5.58 -3.36 1.85
N ILE A 10 -5.09 -2.74 2.92
CA ILE A 10 -4.52 -1.37 2.89
C ILE A 10 -3.41 -1.26 1.84
N SER A 11 -2.61 -2.31 1.64
CA SER A 11 -1.56 -2.35 0.61
C SER A 11 -2.08 -2.18 -0.82
N ALA A 12 -3.36 -2.50 -1.08
CA ALA A 12 -3.97 -2.32 -2.40
C ALA A 12 -4.03 -0.85 -2.83
N LEU A 13 -4.07 0.10 -1.89
CA LEU A 13 -4.02 1.54 -2.17
C LEU A 13 -2.71 1.91 -2.88
N GLN A 14 -1.57 1.36 -2.44
CA GLN A 14 -0.30 1.56 -3.13
C GLN A 14 -0.32 1.01 -4.55
N HIS A 15 -0.87 -0.19 -4.75
CA HIS A 15 -0.95 -0.82 -6.06
C HIS A 15 -1.81 0.00 -6.99
N LEU A 16 -2.96 0.53 -6.50
CA LEU A 16 -3.86 1.38 -7.28
C LEU A 16 -3.18 2.68 -7.73
N ILE A 17 -2.51 3.39 -6.81
CA ILE A 17 -1.81 4.65 -7.12
C ILE A 17 -0.65 4.41 -8.08
N PHE A 18 0.05 3.29 -7.93
CA PHE A 18 1.10 2.91 -8.87
C PHE A 18 0.54 2.67 -10.27
N CYS A 19 -0.49 1.83 -10.39
CA CYS A 19 -1.12 1.48 -11.65
C CYS A 19 -2.42 0.70 -11.39
N GLU A 20 -3.55 1.18 -11.90
CA GLU A 20 -4.85 0.52 -11.75
C GLU A 20 -4.83 -0.91 -12.30
N ARG A 21 -4.14 -1.15 -13.43
CA ARG A 21 -3.98 -2.49 -13.98
C ARG A 21 -3.15 -3.40 -13.08
N GLN A 22 -2.07 -2.90 -12.46
CA GLN A 22 -1.32 -3.69 -11.48
C GLN A 22 -2.21 -4.09 -10.31
N CYS A 23 -3.01 -3.14 -9.80
CA CYS A 23 -3.95 -3.41 -8.72
C CYS A 23 -4.99 -4.48 -9.14
N ALA A 24 -5.57 -4.36 -10.32
CA ALA A 24 -6.53 -5.34 -10.83
C ALA A 24 -5.89 -6.73 -11.04
N LEU A 25 -4.70 -6.82 -11.63
CA LEU A 25 -3.99 -8.08 -11.80
C LEU A 25 -3.74 -8.78 -10.46
N ILE A 26 -3.34 -8.02 -9.41
CA ILE A 26 -3.08 -8.60 -8.09
C ILE A 26 -4.37 -8.99 -7.37
N HIS A 27 -5.38 -8.12 -7.35
CA HIS A 27 -6.52 -8.26 -6.45
C HIS A 27 -7.78 -8.83 -7.10
N ILE A 28 -7.91 -8.76 -8.42
CA ILE A 28 -9.03 -9.36 -9.18
C ILE A 28 -8.57 -10.68 -9.81
N GLU A 29 -7.48 -10.62 -10.61
CA GLU A 29 -6.96 -11.80 -11.33
C GLU A 29 -6.11 -12.72 -10.44
N GLN A 30 -5.75 -12.26 -9.23
CA GLN A 30 -4.87 -12.96 -8.28
C GLN A 30 -3.51 -13.36 -8.90
N ALA A 31 -3.05 -12.59 -9.89
CA ALA A 31 -1.77 -12.76 -10.52
C ALA A 31 -0.67 -12.17 -9.63
N TRP A 32 0.31 -12.99 -9.26
CA TRP A 32 1.43 -12.56 -8.44
C TRP A 32 2.75 -13.01 -9.07
N SER A 33 3.71 -12.10 -9.15
CA SER A 33 5.09 -12.39 -9.48
C SER A 33 6.00 -11.58 -8.58
N GLU A 34 7.02 -12.22 -8.06
CA GLU A 34 8.00 -11.58 -7.18
C GLU A 34 9.22 -11.17 -8.00
N ASN A 35 9.70 -9.94 -7.81
CA ASN A 35 10.99 -9.48 -8.31
C ASN A 35 11.92 -9.14 -7.12
N LEU A 36 13.18 -8.78 -7.43
CA LEU A 36 14.16 -8.45 -6.40
C LEU A 36 13.66 -7.35 -5.44
N PHE A 37 12.88 -6.38 -5.93
CA PHE A 37 12.40 -5.27 -5.10
C PHE A 37 11.29 -5.71 -4.14
N THR A 38 10.33 -6.51 -4.60
CA THR A 38 9.25 -7.05 -3.77
C THR A 38 9.77 -8.05 -2.74
N ALA A 39 10.70 -8.94 -3.14
CA ALA A 39 11.34 -9.90 -2.24
C ALA A 39 12.08 -9.20 -1.08
N GLN A 40 12.87 -8.18 -1.40
CA GLN A 40 13.60 -7.42 -0.38
C GLN A 40 12.67 -6.56 0.50
N GLY A 41 11.55 -6.08 -0.04
CA GLY A 41 10.50 -5.41 0.72
C GLY A 41 9.90 -6.37 1.76
N ARG A 42 9.50 -7.56 1.34
CA ARG A 42 8.94 -8.60 2.22
C ARG A 42 9.89 -8.96 3.36
N ILE A 43 11.18 -9.20 3.07
CA ILE A 43 12.19 -9.50 4.10
C ILE A 43 12.29 -8.37 5.13
N LEU A 44 12.19 -7.10 4.72
CA LEU A 44 12.21 -5.97 5.66
C LEU A 44 10.99 -5.99 6.58
N HIS A 45 9.79 -6.17 6.03
CA HIS A 45 8.55 -6.24 6.81
C HIS A 45 8.57 -7.44 7.77
N ASP A 46 8.99 -8.63 7.31
CA ASP A 46 9.12 -9.82 8.16
C ASP A 46 10.08 -9.57 9.33
N LYS A 47 11.21 -8.90 9.07
CA LYS A 47 12.17 -8.53 10.11
C LYS A 47 11.59 -7.54 11.11
N VAL A 48 10.83 -6.56 10.66
CA VAL A 48 10.16 -5.58 11.55
C VAL A 48 9.07 -6.28 12.36
N HIS A 49 8.22 -7.08 11.72
CA HIS A 49 7.12 -7.78 12.39
C HIS A 49 7.55 -8.88 13.36
N SER A 50 8.79 -9.39 13.24
CA SER A 50 9.34 -10.39 14.19
C SER A 50 9.88 -9.78 15.48
N GLN A 51 9.90 -8.45 15.59
CA GLN A 51 10.34 -7.79 16.81
C GLN A 51 9.27 -7.88 17.90
N THR A 52 9.74 -8.00 19.15
CA THR A 52 8.87 -7.97 20.32
C THR A 52 8.59 -6.53 20.75
N SER A 53 7.39 -6.29 21.31
CA SER A 53 7.02 -4.99 21.85
C SER A 53 8.06 -4.47 22.83
N GLU A 54 8.44 -3.21 22.68
CA GLU A 54 9.40 -2.52 23.55
C GLU A 54 8.69 -1.43 24.35
N SER A 55 9.08 -1.24 25.60
CA SER A 55 8.59 -0.13 26.42
C SER A 55 9.76 0.62 27.05
N ARG A 56 9.85 1.91 26.76
CA ARG A 56 10.80 2.86 27.37
C ARG A 56 10.02 4.01 27.96
N LYS A 57 10.39 4.47 29.14
CA LYS A 57 9.71 5.49 30.00
C LYS A 57 8.43 6.16 29.44
N ASN A 58 8.48 6.76 28.24
CA ASN A 58 7.39 7.54 27.67
C ASN A 58 6.98 7.08 26.25
N VAL A 59 7.54 5.96 25.77
CA VAL A 59 7.23 5.39 24.46
C VAL A 59 7.10 3.88 24.59
N ARG A 60 5.99 3.34 24.12
CA ARG A 60 5.75 1.93 23.90
C ARG A 60 5.66 1.67 22.42
N THR A 61 6.37 0.69 21.91
CA THR A 61 6.44 0.35 20.50
C THR A 61 5.81 -1.02 20.28
N GLU A 62 4.84 -1.09 19.39
CA GLU A 62 4.20 -2.32 18.91
C GLU A 62 4.58 -2.56 17.44
N TYR A 63 4.93 -3.80 17.13
CA TYR A 63 5.36 -4.23 15.80
C TYR A 63 4.30 -5.13 15.16
N GLY A 64 4.04 -4.94 13.86
CA GLY A 64 3.11 -5.78 13.11
C GLY A 64 1.68 -5.72 13.63
N MET A 65 1.22 -4.56 14.13
CA MET A 65 -0.10 -4.39 14.70
C MET A 65 -1.19 -4.56 13.65
N ALA A 66 -2.14 -5.47 13.90
CA ALA A 66 -3.29 -5.67 13.00
C ALA A 66 -4.17 -4.42 12.99
N LEU A 67 -4.59 -4.03 11.79
CA LEU A 67 -5.43 -2.87 11.53
C LEU A 67 -6.73 -3.26 10.85
N ARG A 68 -7.82 -2.60 11.23
CA ARG A 68 -9.14 -2.75 10.62
C ARG A 68 -9.92 -1.45 10.69
N SER A 69 -10.66 -1.14 9.64
CA SER A 69 -11.69 -0.10 9.64
C SER A 69 -12.92 -0.61 8.90
N LEU A 70 -14.03 -0.76 9.59
CA LEU A 70 -15.33 -1.10 8.99
C LEU A 70 -15.95 0.11 8.29
N ALA A 71 -15.61 1.32 8.71
CA ALA A 71 -16.06 2.55 8.06
C ALA A 71 -15.43 2.73 6.68
N LEU A 72 -14.12 2.45 6.55
CA LEU A 72 -13.40 2.53 5.27
C LEU A 72 -13.46 1.21 4.48
N GLY A 73 -13.79 0.09 5.11
CA GLY A 73 -13.74 -1.23 4.51
C GLY A 73 -12.30 -1.69 4.24
N LEU A 74 -11.39 -1.45 5.18
CA LEU A 74 -9.96 -1.75 5.06
C LEU A 74 -9.47 -2.69 6.16
N ILE A 75 -8.49 -3.53 5.80
CA ILE A 75 -7.76 -4.41 6.71
C ILE A 75 -6.27 -4.43 6.37
N GLY A 76 -5.42 -4.62 7.36
CA GLY A 76 -3.97 -4.71 7.13
C GLY A 76 -3.14 -4.84 8.39
N LYS A 77 -1.88 -4.44 8.29
CA LYS A 77 -0.94 -4.35 9.40
C LYS A 77 -0.16 -3.04 9.32
N ALA A 78 0.04 -2.40 10.47
CA ALA A 78 1.08 -1.38 10.61
C ALA A 78 2.41 -2.05 10.90
N ASP A 79 3.49 -1.59 10.26
CA ASP A 79 4.83 -2.09 10.55
C ASP A 79 5.21 -1.81 12.00
N VAL A 80 5.03 -0.57 12.42
CA VAL A 80 5.31 -0.10 13.78
C VAL A 80 4.25 0.91 14.20
N VAL A 81 3.80 0.81 15.45
CA VAL A 81 3.00 1.84 16.11
C VAL A 81 3.71 2.22 17.40
N GLU A 82 4.19 3.46 17.45
CA GLU A 82 4.75 4.05 18.66
C GLU A 82 3.61 4.70 19.46
N PHE A 83 3.44 4.32 20.72
CA PHE A 83 2.53 4.99 21.63
C PHE A 83 3.32 5.95 22.49
N HIS A 84 3.09 7.23 22.35
CA HIS A 84 3.76 8.29 23.12
C HIS A 84 2.91 8.70 24.30
N SER A 85 3.48 8.65 25.51
CA SER A 85 2.80 9.11 26.73
C SER A 85 2.81 10.63 26.79
N ARG A 86 1.60 11.25 26.75
CA ARG A 86 1.40 12.69 26.93
C ARG A 86 0.24 12.90 27.89
N GLU A 87 0.47 13.63 28.97
CA GLU A 87 -0.55 13.97 29.98
C GLU A 87 -1.35 12.76 30.49
N GLY A 88 -0.64 11.62 30.70
CA GLY A 88 -1.25 10.37 31.17
C GLY A 88 -2.03 9.58 30.13
N LYS A 89 -2.04 10.01 28.85
CA LYS A 89 -2.65 9.30 27.73
C LYS A 89 -1.58 8.77 26.79
N TRP A 90 -1.83 7.59 26.21
CA TRP A 90 -0.99 6.99 25.19
C TRP A 90 -1.53 7.36 23.80
N LEU A 91 -0.79 8.19 23.05
CA LEU A 91 -1.18 8.63 21.72
C LEU A 91 -0.41 7.79 20.67
N PRO A 92 -1.13 7.12 19.76
CA PRO A 92 -0.52 6.31 18.72
C PRO A 92 0.13 7.19 17.64
N PHE A 93 1.27 6.72 17.15
CA PHE A 93 2.05 7.34 16.08
C PHE A 93 2.50 6.22 15.13
N PRO A 94 1.81 6.01 13.99
CA PRO A 94 2.18 4.95 13.05
C PRO A 94 3.46 5.27 12.29
N VAL A 95 4.29 4.25 12.07
CA VAL A 95 5.54 4.34 11.32
C VAL A 95 5.59 3.21 10.29
N GLU A 96 5.57 3.58 9.03
CA GLU A 96 5.69 2.66 7.89
C GLU A 96 7.15 2.51 7.47
N TYR A 97 7.59 1.29 7.23
CA TYR A 97 8.96 0.98 6.80
C TYR A 97 9.00 0.71 5.30
N LYS A 98 9.75 1.52 4.57
CA LYS A 98 9.99 1.35 3.14
C LYS A 98 11.46 1.05 2.87
N ARG A 99 11.72 -0.05 2.16
CA ARG A 99 13.10 -0.43 1.80
C ARG A 99 13.78 0.62 0.91
N GLY A 100 13.02 1.20 -0.01
CA GLY A 100 13.52 2.09 -1.06
C GLY A 100 13.87 3.49 -0.59
N LYS A 101 13.89 4.39 -1.58
CA LYS A 101 13.90 5.83 -1.38
C LYS A 101 12.48 6.39 -1.39
N SER A 102 12.32 7.63 -0.93
CA SER A 102 11.10 8.39 -1.14
C SER A 102 10.71 8.42 -2.62
N LYS A 103 9.43 8.29 -2.89
CA LYS A 103 8.87 8.27 -4.24
C LYS A 103 8.27 9.62 -4.59
N PRO A 104 8.21 9.98 -5.88
CA PRO A 104 7.66 11.26 -6.31
C PRO A 104 6.14 11.35 -6.17
N ASP A 105 5.46 10.21 -6.05
CA ASP A 105 4.02 10.13 -5.85
C ASP A 105 3.66 9.91 -4.36
N ASN A 106 2.39 10.05 -4.06
CA ASN A 106 1.84 10.02 -2.70
C ASN A 106 1.42 8.62 -2.22
N ARG A 107 1.77 7.54 -2.92
CA ARG A 107 1.32 6.18 -2.57
C ARG A 107 1.69 5.75 -1.16
N ASP A 108 2.87 6.16 -0.68
CA ASP A 108 3.36 5.79 0.66
C ASP A 108 2.64 6.63 1.74
N THR A 109 2.34 7.91 1.45
CA THR A 109 1.63 8.80 2.39
C THR A 109 0.15 8.45 2.50
N VAL A 110 -0.51 8.10 1.40
CA VAL A 110 -1.90 7.63 1.39
C VAL A 110 -2.02 6.31 2.17
N GLN A 111 -1.08 5.37 1.99
CA GLN A 111 -1.07 4.12 2.76
C GLN A 111 -0.94 4.40 4.26
N LEU A 112 0.01 5.24 4.66
CA LEU A 112 0.22 5.58 6.07
C LEU A 112 -0.98 6.30 6.66
N CYS A 113 -1.60 7.23 5.91
CA CYS A 113 -2.82 7.92 6.34
C CYS A 113 -4.00 6.93 6.53
N ALA A 114 -4.15 5.96 5.62
CA ALA A 114 -5.16 4.90 5.78
C ALA A 114 -4.92 4.06 7.04
N GLN A 115 -3.66 3.74 7.36
CA GLN A 115 -3.31 3.06 8.63
C GLN A 115 -3.69 3.90 9.85
N ALA A 116 -3.38 5.22 9.81
CA ALA A 116 -3.77 6.14 10.89
C ALA A 116 -5.30 6.18 11.08
N MET A 117 -6.06 6.27 9.98
CA MET A 117 -7.53 6.28 10.05
C MET A 117 -8.11 4.96 10.57
N CYS A 118 -7.49 3.81 10.28
CA CYS A 118 -7.86 2.53 10.90
C CYS A 118 -7.58 2.53 12.40
N LEU A 119 -6.42 3.03 12.84
CA LEU A 119 -6.07 3.16 14.25
C LEU A 119 -7.01 4.09 14.99
N GLU A 120 -7.41 5.20 14.37
CA GLU A 120 -8.39 6.15 14.93
C GLU A 120 -9.72 5.47 15.23
N GLU A 121 -10.25 4.69 14.28
CA GLU A 121 -11.49 3.94 14.48
C GLU A 121 -11.35 2.89 15.58
N MET A 122 -10.23 2.15 15.60
CA MET A 122 -9.99 1.07 16.57
C MET A 122 -9.79 1.59 18.00
N LEU A 123 -9.14 2.74 18.15
CA LEU A 123 -8.72 3.25 19.46
C LEU A 123 -9.57 4.43 19.97
N GLY A 124 -10.44 4.99 19.13
CA GLY A 124 -11.27 6.14 19.50
C GLY A 124 -10.48 7.42 19.75
N VAL A 125 -9.37 7.62 19.03
CA VAL A 125 -8.47 8.78 19.17
C VAL A 125 -8.23 9.43 17.81
N LEU A 126 -7.85 10.71 17.78
CA LEU A 126 -7.40 11.37 16.58
C LEU A 126 -5.88 11.27 16.48
N ILE A 127 -5.36 11.04 15.26
CA ILE A 127 -3.93 10.91 14.97
C ILE A 127 -3.56 11.96 13.92
N ASP A 128 -2.81 12.98 14.33
CA ASP A 128 -2.47 14.09 13.46
C ASP A 128 -1.22 13.83 12.60
N GLN A 129 -0.35 12.91 13.06
CA GLN A 129 0.95 12.68 12.44
C GLN A 129 1.35 11.20 12.49
N GLY A 130 2.19 10.83 11.53
CA GLY A 130 2.93 9.57 11.49
C GLY A 130 4.27 9.77 10.81
N ALA A 131 4.97 8.68 10.49
CA ALA A 131 6.23 8.78 9.76
C ALA A 131 6.42 7.63 8.77
N ILE A 132 7.23 7.89 7.74
CA ILE A 132 7.75 6.87 6.83
C ILE A 132 9.26 6.77 7.02
N TYR A 133 9.76 5.57 7.27
CA TYR A 133 11.18 5.29 7.34
C TYR A 133 11.66 4.67 6.04
N TYR A 134 12.56 5.36 5.33
CA TYR A 134 13.17 4.90 4.09
C TYR A 134 14.53 4.24 4.37
N GLY A 135 14.56 2.91 4.29
CA GLY A 135 15.74 2.11 4.67
C GLY A 135 16.98 2.38 3.83
N LYS A 136 16.84 2.70 2.53
CA LYS A 136 17.99 3.00 1.66
C LYS A 136 18.65 4.33 2.02
N GLU A 137 17.88 5.29 2.46
CA GLU A 137 18.34 6.62 2.86
C GLU A 137 18.59 6.70 4.38
N ARG A 138 18.13 5.68 5.14
CA ARG A 138 18.12 5.65 6.62
C ARG A 138 17.51 6.92 7.20
N HIS A 139 16.46 7.39 6.57
CA HIS A 139 15.81 8.66 6.89
C HIS A 139 14.35 8.46 7.24
N ARG A 140 13.90 9.13 8.29
CA ARG A 140 12.50 9.16 8.75
C ARG A 140 11.88 10.49 8.34
N VAL A 141 10.79 10.45 7.60
CA VAL A 141 10.03 11.60 7.16
C VAL A 141 8.72 11.66 7.93
N ALA A 142 8.50 12.75 8.65
CA ALA A 142 7.22 13.00 9.31
C ALA A 142 6.14 13.36 8.27
N ILE A 143 4.93 12.85 8.48
CA ILE A 143 3.78 13.09 7.61
C ILE A 143 2.64 13.63 8.48
N ASP A 144 2.14 14.81 8.12
CA ASP A 144 0.96 15.41 8.73
C ASP A 144 -0.31 14.89 8.05
N PHE A 145 -1.24 14.34 8.81
CA PHE A 145 -2.51 13.85 8.29
C PHE A 145 -3.55 14.97 8.23
N ASN A 146 -3.25 15.98 7.37
CA ASN A 146 -4.15 17.12 7.15
C ASN A 146 -5.42 16.69 6.39
N GLU A 147 -6.38 17.62 6.31
CA GLU A 147 -7.68 17.36 5.67
C GLU A 147 -7.55 16.98 4.19
N ASP A 148 -6.58 17.54 3.46
CA ASP A 148 -6.37 17.21 2.05
C ASP A 148 -5.90 15.77 1.87
N LEU A 149 -4.91 15.32 2.65
CA LEU A 149 -4.42 13.94 2.60
C LEU A 149 -5.52 12.95 3.04
N ARG A 150 -6.30 13.30 4.07
CA ARG A 150 -7.43 12.47 4.52
C ARG A 150 -8.51 12.34 3.44
N ARG A 151 -8.85 13.44 2.76
CA ARG A 151 -9.79 13.44 1.64
C ARG A 151 -9.28 12.56 0.50
N GLU A 152 -8.04 12.78 0.08
CA GLU A 152 -7.39 11.98 -0.97
C GLU A 152 -7.33 10.49 -0.62
N THR A 153 -7.07 10.15 0.63
CA THR A 153 -7.08 8.77 1.12
C THR A 153 -8.47 8.15 0.96
N LYS A 154 -9.53 8.86 1.37
CA LYS A 154 -10.91 8.40 1.21
C LYS A 154 -11.31 8.23 -0.27
N GLU A 155 -10.93 9.17 -1.12
CA GLU A 155 -11.15 9.09 -2.56
C GLU A 155 -10.42 7.91 -3.19
N THR A 156 -9.19 7.64 -2.76
CA THR A 156 -8.40 6.47 -3.21
C THR A 156 -9.05 5.16 -2.75
N VAL A 157 -9.54 5.09 -1.52
CA VAL A 157 -10.31 3.93 -1.02
C VAL A 157 -11.58 3.72 -1.87
N HIS A 158 -12.30 4.78 -2.18
CA HIS A 158 -13.49 4.69 -3.03
C HIS A 158 -13.15 4.19 -4.45
N ARG A 159 -12.10 4.74 -5.08
CA ARG A 159 -11.62 4.28 -6.39
C ARG A 159 -11.19 2.81 -6.36
N LEU A 160 -10.49 2.37 -5.31
CA LEU A 160 -10.12 0.98 -5.12
C LEU A 160 -11.36 0.08 -5.07
N ARG A 161 -12.37 0.48 -4.32
CA ARG A 161 -13.63 -0.25 -4.20
C ARG A 161 -14.32 -0.39 -5.55
N CYS A 162 -14.48 0.71 -6.28
CA CYS A 162 -15.07 0.71 -7.62
C CYS A 162 -14.31 -0.21 -8.60
N LEU A 163 -12.97 -0.21 -8.55
CA LEU A 163 -12.16 -1.10 -9.39
C LEU A 163 -12.45 -2.57 -9.07
N ILE A 164 -12.41 -2.96 -7.80
CA ILE A 164 -12.66 -4.35 -7.37
C ILE A 164 -14.09 -4.78 -7.73
N GLU A 165 -15.09 -3.97 -7.43
CA GLU A 165 -16.50 -4.26 -7.72
C GLU A 165 -16.79 -4.33 -9.23
N SER A 166 -16.04 -3.60 -10.06
CA SER A 166 -16.16 -3.70 -11.51
C SER A 166 -15.77 -5.06 -12.06
N ALA A 167 -14.95 -5.82 -11.33
CA ALA A 167 -14.34 -7.08 -11.74
C ALA A 167 -13.67 -7.00 -13.13
N ARG A 168 -13.17 -5.82 -13.53
CA ARG A 168 -12.54 -5.59 -14.83
C ARG A 168 -11.10 -5.15 -14.67
N THR A 169 -10.22 -5.81 -15.40
CA THR A 169 -8.81 -5.42 -15.50
C THR A 169 -8.63 -4.39 -16.61
N PRO A 170 -8.19 -3.15 -16.30
CA PRO A 170 -7.94 -2.13 -17.31
C PRO A 170 -6.93 -2.59 -18.37
N PRO A 171 -6.99 -2.07 -19.61
CA PRO A 171 -6.01 -2.40 -20.64
C PRO A 171 -4.60 -1.95 -20.25
N PRO A 172 -3.54 -2.62 -20.73
CA PRO A 172 -2.18 -2.22 -20.45
C PRO A 172 -1.82 -0.92 -21.20
N VAL A 173 -1.16 -0.01 -20.47
CA VAL A 173 -0.53 1.19 -21.03
C VAL A 173 0.91 1.19 -20.53
N TYR A 174 1.88 1.29 -21.46
CA TYR A 174 3.28 1.31 -21.08
C TYR A 174 3.69 2.70 -20.57
N GLU A 175 4.33 2.72 -19.42
CA GLU A 175 5.00 3.86 -18.83
C GLU A 175 6.39 3.43 -18.32
N VAL A 176 7.31 4.37 -18.14
CA VAL A 176 8.69 4.08 -17.64
C VAL A 176 8.67 3.33 -16.30
N LYS A 177 7.68 3.61 -15.44
CA LYS A 177 7.51 2.87 -14.17
C LYS A 177 7.28 1.37 -14.35
N CYS A 178 6.80 0.92 -15.52
CA CYS A 178 6.57 -0.48 -15.83
C CYS A 178 7.86 -1.30 -15.84
N ASP A 179 9.01 -0.71 -16.21
CA ASP A 179 10.30 -1.41 -16.25
C ASP A 179 10.76 -1.90 -14.86
N SER A 180 10.24 -1.34 -13.78
CA SER A 180 10.48 -1.79 -12.40
C SER A 180 9.31 -2.60 -11.79
N CYS A 181 8.25 -2.83 -12.55
CA CYS A 181 7.06 -3.54 -12.09
C CYS A 181 7.31 -5.06 -12.04
N SER A 182 6.95 -5.71 -10.93
CA SER A 182 7.08 -7.16 -10.79
C SER A 182 6.17 -7.93 -11.76
N LEU A 183 5.09 -7.30 -12.22
CA LEU A 183 4.14 -7.91 -13.16
C LEU A 183 4.42 -7.57 -14.63
N PHE A 184 5.58 -7.00 -14.95
CA PHE A 184 5.91 -6.58 -16.32
C PHE A 184 5.72 -7.69 -17.36
N GLU A 185 6.24 -8.89 -17.09
CA GLU A 185 6.15 -10.04 -17.97
C GLU A 185 4.73 -10.59 -18.12
N ILE A 186 3.94 -10.56 -17.04
CA ILE A 186 2.53 -10.99 -17.06
C ILE A 186 1.66 -9.94 -17.77
N CYS A 187 1.92 -8.68 -17.50
CA CYS A 187 1.15 -7.55 -18.04
C CYS A 187 1.42 -7.31 -19.52
N MET A 188 2.64 -7.59 -20.00
CA MET A 188 3.12 -7.38 -21.38
C MET A 188 2.73 -6.02 -21.99
N PRO A 189 2.97 -4.88 -21.30
CA PRO A 189 2.41 -3.59 -21.71
C PRO A 189 2.92 -3.14 -23.08
N LYS A 190 4.21 -3.38 -23.41
CA LYS A 190 4.81 -3.01 -24.70
C LYS A 190 4.27 -3.82 -25.88
N THR A 191 3.84 -5.06 -25.64
CA THR A 191 3.33 -5.96 -26.69
C THR A 191 1.85 -5.67 -26.96
N MET A 192 1.07 -5.48 -25.92
CA MET A 192 -0.37 -5.28 -26.03
C MET A 192 -0.75 -3.88 -26.52
N GLU A 193 0.08 -2.87 -26.25
CA GLU A 193 -0.15 -1.49 -26.70
C GLU A 193 -0.16 -1.36 -28.24
N LYS A 194 0.59 -2.22 -28.93
CA LYS A 194 0.74 -2.15 -30.40
C LYS A 194 -0.44 -2.71 -31.20
N HIS A 195 -1.54 -3.10 -30.58
CA HIS A 195 -2.72 -3.69 -31.22
C HIS A 195 -2.35 -4.73 -32.32
N LYS A 196 -1.29 -5.49 -32.11
CA LYS A 196 -0.96 -6.60 -33.02
C LYS A 196 -2.10 -7.60 -32.93
N SER A 197 -2.79 -7.81 -34.05
CA SER A 197 -3.76 -8.88 -34.11
C SER A 197 -3.01 -10.21 -33.89
N VAL A 198 -3.60 -11.14 -33.15
CA VAL A 198 -3.03 -12.48 -32.93
C VAL A 198 -2.70 -13.13 -34.29
N VAL A 199 -3.56 -12.96 -35.27
CA VAL A 199 -3.36 -13.43 -36.65
C VAL A 199 -2.13 -12.80 -37.30
N GLY A 200 -1.94 -11.47 -37.14
CA GLY A 200 -0.75 -10.78 -37.65
C GLY A 200 0.53 -11.25 -36.95
N TYR A 201 0.50 -11.41 -35.63
CA TYR A 201 1.64 -11.94 -34.86
C TYR A 201 2.00 -13.38 -35.29
N LEU A 202 1.00 -14.26 -35.45
CA LEU A 202 1.22 -15.63 -35.87
C LEU A 202 1.77 -15.68 -37.31
N ALA A 203 1.25 -14.84 -38.22
CA ALA A 203 1.74 -14.78 -39.59
C ALA A 203 3.21 -14.29 -39.70
N GLU A 204 3.66 -13.42 -38.78
CA GLU A 204 5.05 -12.92 -38.70
C GLU A 204 6.03 -13.93 -38.06
N ASN A 205 5.56 -14.87 -37.21
CA ASN A 205 6.41 -15.72 -36.39
C ASN A 205 6.26 -17.24 -36.64
N ILE A 206 5.32 -17.67 -37.47
CA ILE A 206 5.16 -19.04 -37.93
C ILE A 206 5.56 -19.09 -39.40
N GLN A 207 6.82 -19.35 -39.67
CA GLN A 207 7.36 -19.76 -41.00
C GLN A 207 7.68 -21.24 -40.97
#